data_13d815e44b241285c9ee1d086db611c9
#
_entry.id   13d815e44b241285c9ee1d086db611c9
#
_cell.length_a   1.000
_cell.length_b   1.000
_cell.length_c   1.000
_cell.angle_alpha   90.00
_cell.angle_beta   90.00
_cell.angle_gamma   90.00
#
_symmetry.space_group_name_H-M   'P 1'
#
loop_
_entity.id
_entity.type
_entity.pdbx_description
1 polymer ?
#
loop_
_entity_poly.entity_id
_entity_poly.type
_entity_poly.pdbx_seq_one_letter_code
_entity_poly.pdbx_strand_id
1 'polypeptide(L)'
;MLRGWIFDQKQHRFEEIESKHLEEWRDDESVHWRTQSNGQLVWIDLCNPDEEDYALLCNRMELHSTVVENLKTPEGRPKIQQFEKYFYMTLYAVSHHVSGDNLRVELQEIDCLVGDNYLITVHQENLQVIDAIAQHWKTHPPKSEGGVAYLVYDLLDNCLDQYFPALDAIDDRLDELEDVLFEGNGRELTGEIFALKRTLIRIRQVAAPMREVVGMLMRHYADGDHNTYVYYQDLYDHVMRIIDLLDTFRDILSGAMDVYLAVESNRMNAVMKTLTSFSIIFLVPTLIAGIYGMNFVD
;
A
#
# COMPACT_ATOMS: atom_id res chain seq x y z
N MET A 1 18.54 -0.03 13.09
CA MET A 1 18.61 -1.36 13.74
C MET A 1 18.91 -2.40 12.67
N LEU A 2 19.98 -3.16 12.81
CA LEU A 2 20.43 -4.18 11.86
C LEU A 2 20.07 -5.57 12.40
N ARG A 3 19.40 -6.39 11.58
CA ARG A 3 19.07 -7.80 11.87
C ARG A 3 19.53 -8.65 10.69
N GLY A 4 19.75 -9.91 10.92
CA GLY A 4 20.15 -10.82 9.84
C GLY A 4 19.74 -12.26 10.13
N TRP A 5 19.52 -13.01 9.06
CA TRP A 5 19.18 -14.43 9.12
C TRP A 5 19.92 -15.19 8.03
N ILE A 6 20.28 -16.42 8.34
CA ILE A 6 20.86 -17.36 7.39
C ILE A 6 19.91 -18.53 7.24
N PHE A 7 19.60 -18.87 6.01
CA PHE A 7 18.91 -20.10 5.66
C PHE A 7 19.89 -21.09 5.03
N ASP A 8 20.15 -22.20 5.72
CA ASP A 8 20.94 -23.31 5.18
C ASP A 8 20.02 -24.28 4.44
N GLN A 9 20.10 -24.25 3.09
CA GLN A 9 19.27 -25.07 2.22
C GLN A 9 19.51 -26.58 2.39
N LYS A 10 20.72 -27.00 2.80
CA LYS A 10 21.07 -28.42 2.99
C LYS A 10 20.56 -28.97 4.30
N GLN A 11 20.56 -28.14 5.34
CA GLN A 11 20.12 -28.52 6.68
C GLN A 11 18.65 -28.15 6.94
N HIS A 12 17.99 -27.42 6.02
CA HIS A 12 16.65 -26.87 6.18
C HIS A 12 16.51 -26.09 7.50
N ARG A 13 17.52 -25.28 7.82
CA ARG A 13 17.57 -24.54 9.07
C ARG A 13 17.65 -23.04 8.80
N PHE A 14 16.75 -22.32 9.46
CA PHE A 14 16.73 -20.85 9.44
C PHE A 14 17.17 -20.35 10.81
N GLU A 15 18.23 -19.58 10.83
CA GLU A 15 18.86 -19.08 12.05
C GLU A 15 19.05 -17.58 12.00
N GLU A 16 18.83 -16.93 13.13
CA GLU A 16 19.17 -15.53 13.29
C GLU A 16 20.69 -15.38 13.47
N ILE A 17 21.26 -14.41 12.77
CA ILE A 17 22.68 -14.09 12.88
C ILE A 17 22.89 -13.38 14.21
N GLU A 18 23.81 -13.88 15.05
CA GLU A 18 24.16 -13.23 16.29
C GLU A 18 24.67 -11.79 16.05
N SER A 19 24.27 -10.85 16.91
CA SER A 19 24.65 -9.42 16.80
C SER A 19 26.16 -9.22 16.65
N LYS A 20 26.96 -10.08 17.29
CA LYS A 20 28.41 -10.03 17.17
C LYS A 20 28.91 -10.28 15.74
N HIS A 21 28.31 -11.20 15.02
CA HIS A 21 28.68 -11.48 13.62
C HIS A 21 28.19 -10.38 12.67
N LEU A 22 27.07 -9.72 13.01
CA LEU A 22 26.61 -8.54 12.28
C LEU A 22 27.53 -7.34 12.51
N GLU A 23 28.08 -7.17 13.72
CA GLU A 23 29.11 -6.19 14.05
C GLU A 23 30.43 -6.51 13.32
N GLU A 24 30.87 -7.77 13.30
CA GLU A 24 32.04 -8.21 12.51
C GLU A 24 31.81 -7.93 11.01
N TRP A 25 30.62 -8.17 10.48
CA TRP A 25 30.26 -7.81 9.12
C TRP A 25 30.31 -6.28 8.90
N ARG A 26 29.94 -5.51 9.91
CA ARG A 26 30.02 -4.05 9.88
C ARG A 26 31.48 -3.57 9.86
N ASP A 27 32.34 -4.19 10.66
CA ASP A 27 33.69 -3.71 10.94
C ASP A 27 34.78 -4.37 10.10
N ASP A 28 34.60 -5.60 9.60
CA ASP A 28 35.62 -6.37 8.85
C ASP A 28 35.30 -6.46 7.34
N GLU A 29 36.11 -5.78 6.52
CA GLU A 29 36.00 -5.81 5.07
C GLU A 29 36.25 -7.18 4.45
N SER A 30 36.91 -8.10 5.15
CA SER A 30 37.22 -9.45 4.66
C SER A 30 36.03 -10.41 4.76
N VAL A 31 34.98 -10.08 5.51
CA VAL A 31 33.77 -10.91 5.64
C VAL A 31 32.89 -10.76 4.39
N HIS A 32 33.14 -11.62 3.42
CA HIS A 32 32.38 -11.69 2.17
C HIS A 32 31.27 -12.74 2.24
N TRP A 33 30.11 -12.40 2.81
CA TRP A 33 28.91 -13.26 2.79
C TRP A 33 28.39 -13.55 1.35
N ARG A 34 28.75 -12.73 0.35
CA ARG A 34 28.46 -12.97 -1.07
C ARG A 34 29.10 -14.24 -1.64
N THR A 35 30.20 -14.71 -1.06
CA THR A 35 30.98 -15.84 -1.58
C THR A 35 30.72 -17.16 -0.88
N GLN A 36 29.89 -17.22 0.15
CA GLN A 36 29.51 -18.48 0.77
C GLN A 36 28.45 -19.21 -0.08
N SER A 37 28.87 -19.63 -1.29
CA SER A 37 28.04 -20.36 -2.26
C SER A 37 27.71 -21.80 -1.85
N ASN A 38 27.75 -22.15 -0.57
CA ASN A 38 27.50 -23.50 -0.08
C ASN A 38 26.02 -23.86 0.11
N GLY A 39 25.09 -23.18 -0.60
CA GLY A 39 23.66 -23.40 -0.42
C GLY A 39 23.09 -22.65 0.79
N GLN A 40 23.71 -21.55 1.17
CA GLN A 40 23.24 -20.64 2.20
C GLN A 40 22.66 -19.39 1.55
N LEU A 41 21.46 -19.01 2.00
CA LEU A 41 20.82 -17.74 1.68
C LEU A 41 20.93 -16.81 2.88
N VAL A 42 21.16 -15.55 2.63
CA VAL A 42 21.28 -14.52 3.66
C VAL A 42 20.19 -13.50 3.49
N TRP A 43 19.44 -13.23 4.57
CA TRP A 43 18.52 -12.10 4.62
C TRP A 43 19.02 -11.10 5.66
N ILE A 44 19.21 -9.85 5.23
CA ILE A 44 19.63 -8.74 6.09
C ILE A 44 18.51 -7.71 6.08
N ASP A 45 18.14 -7.22 7.25
CA ASP A 45 17.10 -6.23 7.43
C ASP A 45 17.65 -5.00 8.15
N LEU A 46 17.48 -3.84 7.52
CA LEU A 46 17.87 -2.54 8.05
C LEU A 46 16.62 -1.70 8.32
N CYS A 47 16.29 -1.60 9.58
CA CYS A 47 15.22 -0.73 10.07
C CYS A 47 15.80 0.59 10.56
N ASN A 48 15.32 1.72 10.01
CA ASN A 48 15.76 3.07 10.32
C ASN A 48 17.29 3.22 10.25
N PRO A 49 17.89 3.00 9.06
CA PRO A 49 19.34 3.08 8.87
C PRO A 49 19.86 4.51 9.07
N ASP A 50 21.02 4.62 9.69
CA ASP A 50 21.77 5.86 9.81
C ASP A 50 22.74 6.09 8.63
N GLU A 51 23.47 7.20 8.61
CA GLU A 51 24.43 7.50 7.54
C GLU A 51 25.58 6.48 7.48
N GLU A 52 25.93 5.85 8.61
CA GLU A 52 26.98 4.83 8.65
C GLU A 52 26.46 3.53 8.02
N ASP A 53 25.21 3.16 8.31
CA ASP A 53 24.53 2.00 7.71
C ASP A 53 24.42 2.15 6.18
N TYR A 54 24.06 3.35 5.68
CA TYR A 54 24.03 3.63 4.25
C TYR A 54 25.43 3.56 3.62
N ALA A 55 26.43 4.13 4.27
CA ALA A 55 27.82 4.08 3.78
C ALA A 55 28.33 2.64 3.70
N LEU A 56 27.99 1.83 4.71
CA LEU A 56 28.31 0.40 4.73
C LEU A 56 27.68 -0.33 3.55
N LEU A 57 26.37 -0.16 3.33
CA LEU A 57 25.68 -0.76 2.19
C LEU A 57 26.30 -0.35 0.86
N CYS A 58 26.56 0.96 0.68
CA CYS A 58 27.13 1.49 -0.54
C CYS A 58 28.50 0.86 -0.85
N ASN A 59 29.37 0.80 0.15
CA ASN A 59 30.73 0.28 -0.02
C ASN A 59 30.75 -1.23 -0.24
N ARG A 60 29.94 -1.97 0.51
CA ARG A 60 29.90 -3.45 0.46
C ARG A 60 29.20 -3.98 -0.79
N MET A 61 28.16 -3.28 -1.24
CA MET A 61 27.32 -3.73 -2.34
C MET A 61 27.72 -3.12 -3.68
N GLU A 62 28.66 -2.16 -3.69
CA GLU A 62 29.02 -1.39 -4.90
C GLU A 62 27.76 -0.81 -5.56
N LEU A 63 26.90 -0.17 -4.73
CA LEU A 63 25.61 0.31 -5.19
C LEU A 63 25.75 1.44 -6.22
N HIS A 64 24.91 1.40 -7.23
CA HIS A 64 24.80 2.49 -8.18
C HIS A 64 24.29 3.77 -7.49
N SER A 65 24.78 4.94 -7.89
CA SER A 65 24.44 6.22 -7.25
C SER A 65 22.94 6.50 -7.19
N THR A 66 22.18 6.11 -8.20
CA THR A 66 20.71 6.26 -8.20
C THR A 66 20.02 5.38 -7.15
N VAL A 67 20.56 4.22 -6.83
CA VAL A 67 20.03 3.36 -5.77
C VAL A 67 20.29 3.99 -4.40
N VAL A 68 21.50 4.53 -4.20
CA VAL A 68 21.87 5.25 -2.97
C VAL A 68 20.95 6.45 -2.72
N GLU A 69 20.65 7.21 -3.76
CA GLU A 69 19.74 8.35 -3.69
C GLU A 69 18.33 7.89 -3.31
N ASN A 70 17.81 6.82 -3.93
CA ASN A 70 16.50 6.28 -3.61
C ASN A 70 16.41 5.77 -2.17
N LEU A 71 17.41 5.05 -1.68
CA LEU A 71 17.46 4.55 -0.30
C LEU A 71 17.42 5.69 0.75
N LYS A 72 18.01 6.84 0.42
CA LYS A 72 18.06 8.01 1.31
C LYS A 72 16.83 8.91 1.24
N THR A 73 16.09 8.84 0.13
CA THR A 73 14.89 9.66 -0.10
C THR A 73 13.71 8.75 -0.39
N PRO A 74 13.11 8.12 0.68
CA PRO A 74 11.90 7.33 0.52
C PRO A 74 10.77 8.23 0.01
N GLU A 75 9.82 7.70 -0.68
CA GLU A 75 8.62 8.28 -1.33
C GLU A 75 8.59 7.97 -2.83
N GLY A 76 9.29 6.92 -3.21
CA GLY A 76 9.27 6.39 -4.56
C GLY A 76 7.93 5.72 -4.92
N ARG A 77 7.79 5.37 -6.20
CA ARG A 77 6.77 4.41 -6.62
C ARG A 77 7.40 3.03 -6.66
N PRO A 78 6.63 1.96 -6.44
CA PRO A 78 7.12 0.61 -6.67
C PRO A 78 7.79 0.52 -8.04
N LYS A 79 8.98 -0.02 -8.04
CA LYS A 79 9.82 -0.17 -9.23
C LYS A 79 10.78 -1.33 -9.06
N ILE A 80 11.29 -1.84 -10.15
CA ILE A 80 12.36 -2.80 -10.18
C ILE A 80 13.40 -2.37 -11.20
N GLN A 81 14.67 -2.45 -10.85
CA GLN A 81 15.80 -2.11 -11.71
C GLN A 81 16.82 -3.23 -11.63
N GLN A 82 17.22 -3.73 -12.78
CA GLN A 82 18.26 -4.75 -12.88
C GLN A 82 19.62 -4.10 -13.05
N PHE A 83 20.57 -4.48 -12.21
CA PHE A 83 21.99 -4.15 -12.31
C PHE A 83 22.77 -5.43 -12.59
N GLU A 84 24.05 -5.31 -12.86
CA GLU A 84 24.91 -6.45 -13.23
C GLU A 84 25.00 -7.52 -12.12
N LYS A 85 24.98 -7.10 -10.85
CA LYS A 85 25.21 -7.96 -9.69
C LYS A 85 24.00 -8.10 -8.76
N TYR A 86 22.93 -7.34 -8.96
CA TYR A 86 21.73 -7.33 -8.10
C TYR A 86 20.53 -6.72 -8.79
N PHE A 87 19.34 -7.02 -8.25
CA PHE A 87 18.13 -6.25 -8.49
C PHE A 87 17.93 -5.26 -7.34
N TYR A 88 17.53 -4.06 -7.69
CA TYR A 88 16.94 -3.13 -6.73
C TYR A 88 15.45 -3.05 -7.00
N MET A 89 14.64 -3.21 -5.97
CA MET A 89 13.19 -3.04 -6.07
C MET A 89 12.65 -2.29 -4.87
N THR A 90 11.61 -1.49 -5.09
CA THR A 90 10.85 -0.79 -4.06
C THR A 90 9.45 -1.39 -3.99
N LEU A 91 9.02 -1.76 -2.79
CA LEU A 91 7.74 -2.37 -2.45
C LEU A 91 7.02 -1.51 -1.43
N TYR A 92 5.73 -1.78 -1.21
CA TYR A 92 4.95 -1.14 -0.14
C TYR A 92 4.18 -2.18 0.65
N ALA A 93 4.40 -2.19 1.96
CA ALA A 93 3.50 -2.82 2.91
C ALA A 93 2.34 -1.88 3.23
N VAL A 94 1.17 -2.44 3.51
CA VAL A 94 -0.04 -1.70 3.86
C VAL A 94 -0.45 -2.08 5.26
N SER A 95 -0.72 -1.09 6.10
CA SER A 95 -1.38 -1.29 7.37
C SER A 95 -2.63 -0.42 7.47
N HIS A 96 -3.61 -0.85 8.25
CA HIS A 96 -4.82 -0.07 8.46
C HIS A 96 -5.18 -0.03 9.94
N HIS A 97 -5.78 1.08 10.36
CA HIS A 97 -6.29 1.28 11.70
C HIS A 97 -7.70 1.85 11.64
N VAL A 98 -8.65 1.16 12.27
CA VAL A 98 -10.03 1.60 12.41
C VAL A 98 -10.22 2.15 13.82
N SER A 99 -10.66 3.40 13.94
CA SER A 99 -10.97 4.02 15.23
C SER A 99 -12.31 4.77 15.12
N GLY A 100 -13.38 4.09 15.53
CA GLY A 100 -14.75 4.56 15.28
C GLY A 100 -14.97 4.71 13.78
N ASP A 101 -15.46 5.88 13.36
CA ASP A 101 -15.74 6.18 11.95
C ASP A 101 -14.48 6.54 11.12
N ASN A 102 -13.29 6.54 11.73
CA ASN A 102 -12.08 6.97 11.06
C ASN A 102 -11.22 5.78 10.62
N LEU A 103 -11.15 5.54 9.33
CA LEU A 103 -10.25 4.58 8.71
C LEU A 103 -8.96 5.29 8.28
N ARG A 104 -7.83 4.83 8.79
CA ARG A 104 -6.51 5.25 8.35
C ARG A 104 -5.79 4.09 7.69
N VAL A 105 -5.31 4.32 6.48
CA VAL A 105 -4.44 3.38 5.76
C VAL A 105 -3.07 4.01 5.62
N GLU A 106 -2.06 3.29 6.08
CA GLU A 106 -0.66 3.68 6.02
C GLU A 106 0.07 2.82 5.00
N LEU A 107 0.92 3.46 4.22
CA LEU A 107 1.75 2.84 3.18
C LEU A 107 3.20 2.99 3.61
N GLN A 108 3.87 1.86 3.79
CA GLN A 108 5.24 1.81 4.29
C GLN A 108 6.16 1.23 3.23
N GLU A 109 7.14 2.02 2.83
CA GLU A 109 8.11 1.68 1.78
C GLU A 109 9.14 0.68 2.28
N ILE A 110 9.44 -0.31 1.45
CA ILE A 110 10.48 -1.32 1.66
C ILE A 110 11.34 -1.34 0.41
N ASP A 111 12.58 -0.94 0.56
CA ASP A 111 13.58 -1.10 -0.49
C ASP A 111 14.27 -2.45 -0.35
N CYS A 112 14.44 -3.14 -1.47
CA CYS A 112 15.04 -4.46 -1.51
C CYS A 112 16.21 -4.50 -2.48
N LEU A 113 17.33 -5.09 -2.02
CA LEU A 113 18.46 -5.45 -2.84
C LEU A 113 18.54 -6.97 -2.91
N VAL A 114 18.38 -7.52 -4.11
CA VAL A 114 18.32 -8.97 -4.34
C VAL A 114 19.50 -9.39 -5.19
N GLY A 115 20.34 -10.27 -4.65
CA GLY A 115 21.43 -10.90 -5.39
C GLY A 115 21.22 -12.40 -5.56
N ASP A 116 22.25 -13.11 -5.96
CA ASP A 116 22.15 -14.56 -6.24
C ASP A 116 21.82 -15.40 -5.01
N ASN A 117 22.30 -14.99 -3.84
CA ASN A 117 22.14 -15.73 -2.57
C ASN A 117 21.76 -14.84 -1.40
N TYR A 118 21.30 -13.63 -1.65
CA TYR A 118 20.93 -12.70 -0.58
C TYR A 118 19.72 -11.83 -0.91
N LEU A 119 19.02 -11.46 0.14
CA LEU A 119 18.02 -10.39 0.18
C LEU A 119 18.44 -9.37 1.24
N ILE A 120 18.42 -8.09 0.91
CA ILE A 120 18.55 -7.01 1.90
C ILE A 120 17.28 -6.19 1.82
N THR A 121 16.63 -5.99 2.96
CA THR A 121 15.47 -5.12 3.12
C THR A 121 15.88 -3.85 3.88
N VAL A 122 15.43 -2.70 3.42
CA VAL A 122 15.70 -1.40 4.03
C VAL A 122 14.38 -0.65 4.18
N HIS A 123 14.06 -0.20 5.37
CA HIS A 123 12.83 0.54 5.66
C HIS A 123 13.00 1.48 6.86
N GLN A 124 12.16 2.52 6.95
CA GLN A 124 12.27 3.56 7.98
C GLN A 124 11.59 3.18 9.29
N GLU A 125 10.46 2.49 9.23
CA GLU A 125 9.63 2.15 10.38
C GLU A 125 9.68 0.64 10.65
N ASN A 126 9.42 0.24 11.88
CA ASN A 126 9.33 -1.19 12.20
C ASN A 126 8.12 -1.82 11.52
N LEU A 127 8.36 -2.82 10.68
CA LEU A 127 7.35 -3.47 9.86
C LEU A 127 6.94 -4.82 10.44
N GLN A 128 5.68 -4.97 10.81
CA GLN A 128 5.15 -6.23 11.32
C GLN A 128 5.28 -7.38 10.31
N VAL A 129 5.23 -7.06 9.00
CA VAL A 129 5.40 -8.06 7.94
C VAL A 129 6.78 -8.71 7.97
N ILE A 130 7.83 -7.95 8.22
CA ILE A 130 9.20 -8.48 8.33
C ILE A 130 9.31 -9.42 9.53
N ASP A 131 8.77 -9.01 10.68
CA ASP A 131 8.75 -9.83 11.89
C ASP A 131 7.94 -11.11 11.69
N ALA A 132 6.79 -11.03 11.02
CA ALA A 132 5.92 -12.17 10.73
C ALA A 132 6.62 -13.20 9.82
N ILE A 133 7.28 -12.74 8.75
CA ILE A 133 8.04 -13.60 7.83
C ILE A 133 9.20 -14.28 8.58
N ALA A 134 10.00 -13.51 9.34
CA ALA A 134 11.11 -14.05 10.10
C ALA A 134 10.64 -15.12 11.11
N GLN A 135 9.52 -14.87 11.79
CA GLN A 135 8.94 -15.83 12.73
C GLN A 135 8.38 -17.08 12.03
N HIS A 136 7.71 -16.88 10.89
CA HIS A 136 7.20 -17.98 10.07
C HIS A 136 8.34 -18.90 9.62
N TRP A 137 9.43 -18.35 9.16
CA TRP A 137 10.59 -19.14 8.68
C TRP A 137 11.37 -19.82 9.79
N LYS A 138 11.36 -19.29 11.02
CA LYS A 138 11.92 -19.99 12.20
C LYS A 138 11.15 -21.28 12.49
N THR A 139 9.84 -21.30 12.24
CA THR A 139 8.98 -22.45 12.53
C THR A 139 8.75 -23.35 11.32
N HIS A 140 8.71 -22.77 10.11
CA HIS A 140 8.46 -23.45 8.85
C HIS A 140 9.50 -23.00 7.80
N PRO A 141 10.72 -23.52 7.89
CA PRO A 141 11.76 -23.13 6.93
C PRO A 141 11.33 -23.42 5.50
N PRO A 142 11.63 -22.54 4.53
CA PRO A 142 11.27 -22.74 3.14
C PRO A 142 11.85 -24.04 2.58
N LYS A 143 11.13 -24.68 1.67
CA LYS A 143 11.65 -25.87 0.96
C LYS A 143 12.81 -25.43 0.08
N SER A 144 13.89 -26.17 0.07
CA SER A 144 15.22 -25.81 -0.42
C SER A 144 15.34 -25.49 -1.93
N GLU A 145 14.30 -25.72 -2.73
CA GLU A 145 14.40 -25.70 -4.19
C GLU A 145 14.29 -24.30 -4.84
N GLY A 146 13.79 -23.31 -4.11
CA GLY A 146 13.49 -21.97 -4.67
C GLY A 146 14.59 -20.92 -4.55
N GLY A 147 15.66 -21.15 -3.77
CA GLY A 147 16.72 -20.17 -3.60
C GLY A 147 16.24 -18.80 -3.11
N VAL A 148 16.94 -17.73 -3.53
CA VAL A 148 16.57 -16.35 -3.20
C VAL A 148 15.24 -15.95 -3.82
N ALA A 149 14.84 -16.57 -4.94
CA ALA A 149 13.56 -16.31 -5.59
C ALA A 149 12.37 -16.62 -4.67
N TYR A 150 12.49 -17.69 -3.86
CA TYR A 150 11.45 -18.02 -2.89
C TYR A 150 11.39 -17.02 -1.73
N LEU A 151 12.53 -16.51 -1.28
CA LEU A 151 12.62 -15.45 -0.28
C LEU A 151 11.89 -14.17 -0.74
N VAL A 152 12.15 -13.79 -1.97
CA VAL A 152 11.53 -12.62 -2.61
C VAL A 152 10.04 -12.84 -2.82
N TYR A 153 9.64 -14.05 -3.25
CA TYR A 153 8.25 -14.43 -3.37
C TYR A 153 7.52 -14.28 -2.03
N ASP A 154 8.06 -14.89 -0.96
CA ASP A 154 7.42 -14.89 0.36
C ASP A 154 7.30 -13.47 0.93
N LEU A 155 8.30 -12.62 0.72
CA LEU A 155 8.22 -11.21 1.09
C LEU A 155 7.10 -10.49 0.33
N LEU A 156 7.02 -10.68 -0.98
CA LEU A 156 5.99 -10.06 -1.82
C LEU A 156 4.60 -10.54 -1.47
N ASP A 157 4.42 -11.84 -1.27
CA ASP A 157 3.16 -12.48 -0.92
C ASP A 157 2.62 -11.93 0.40
N ASN A 158 3.44 -11.93 1.44
CA ASN A 158 3.07 -11.35 2.73
C ASN A 158 2.78 -9.84 2.66
N CYS A 159 3.50 -9.08 1.83
CA CYS A 159 3.19 -7.67 1.61
C CYS A 159 1.85 -7.48 0.90
N LEU A 160 1.55 -8.27 -0.14
CA LEU A 160 0.30 -8.20 -0.89
C LEU A 160 -0.90 -8.66 -0.09
N ASP A 161 -0.73 -9.68 0.75
CA ASP A 161 -1.77 -10.17 1.63
C ASP A 161 -2.29 -9.11 2.61
N GLN A 162 -1.46 -8.15 3.00
CA GLN A 162 -1.89 -7.05 3.87
C GLN A 162 -2.83 -6.05 3.17
N TYR A 163 -2.88 -6.03 1.84
CA TYR A 163 -3.82 -5.18 1.11
C TYR A 163 -5.27 -5.62 1.30
N PHE A 164 -5.54 -6.93 1.37
CA PHE A 164 -6.91 -7.44 1.45
C PHE A 164 -7.64 -7.00 2.73
N PRO A 165 -7.08 -7.13 3.94
CA PRO A 165 -7.76 -6.62 5.14
C PRO A 165 -7.97 -5.10 5.12
N ALA A 166 -7.06 -4.33 4.48
CA ALA A 166 -7.24 -2.90 4.34
C ALA A 166 -8.35 -2.56 3.32
N LEU A 167 -8.49 -3.36 2.25
CA LEU A 167 -9.55 -3.23 1.26
C LEU A 167 -10.91 -3.64 1.85
N ASP A 168 -10.96 -4.70 2.65
CA ASP A 168 -12.17 -5.14 3.35
C ASP A 168 -12.67 -4.03 4.31
N ALA A 169 -11.76 -3.38 5.06
CA ALA A 169 -12.12 -2.25 5.91
C ALA A 169 -12.62 -1.02 5.13
N ILE A 170 -12.16 -0.84 3.88
CA ILE A 170 -12.67 0.20 2.99
C ILE A 170 -14.07 -0.18 2.49
N ASP A 171 -14.30 -1.45 2.15
CA ASP A 171 -15.59 -1.97 1.68
C ASP A 171 -16.66 -1.80 2.75
N ASP A 172 -16.39 -2.25 3.99
CA ASP A 172 -17.28 -2.05 5.14
C ASP A 172 -17.66 -0.56 5.30
N ARG A 173 -16.69 0.33 5.09
CA ARG A 173 -16.92 1.77 5.22
C ARG A 173 -17.74 2.35 4.08
N LEU A 174 -17.62 1.78 2.87
CA LEU A 174 -18.45 2.14 1.72
C LEU A 174 -19.89 1.75 1.93
N ASP A 175 -20.14 0.56 2.46
CA ASP A 175 -21.48 0.06 2.78
C ASP A 175 -22.16 0.96 3.84
N GLU A 176 -21.45 1.30 4.93
CA GLU A 176 -21.97 2.22 5.95
C GLU A 176 -22.32 3.60 5.36
N LEU A 177 -21.49 4.09 4.44
CA LEU A 177 -21.68 5.37 3.77
C LEU A 177 -22.92 5.33 2.86
N GLU A 178 -23.16 4.24 2.13
CA GLU A 178 -24.36 4.05 1.32
C GLU A 178 -25.62 4.05 2.17
N ASP A 179 -25.63 3.35 3.31
CA ASP A 179 -26.77 3.31 4.24
C ASP A 179 -27.14 4.72 4.75
N VAL A 180 -26.16 5.51 5.17
CA VAL A 180 -26.37 6.89 5.64
C VAL A 180 -26.87 7.80 4.51
N LEU A 181 -26.44 7.60 3.28
CA LEU A 181 -26.94 8.32 2.10
C LEU A 181 -28.42 8.11 1.88
N PHE A 182 -28.90 6.87 2.01
CA PHE A 182 -30.32 6.53 1.84
C PHE A 182 -31.20 7.06 2.99
N GLU A 183 -30.66 7.21 4.21
CA GLU A 183 -31.37 7.79 5.34
C GLU A 183 -31.52 9.33 5.27
N GLY A 184 -30.84 10.00 4.37
CA GLY A 184 -30.98 11.45 4.12
C GLY A 184 -30.22 12.35 5.10
N ASN A 185 -29.29 11.83 5.90
CA ASN A 185 -28.51 12.57 6.90
C ASN A 185 -27.17 13.16 6.35
N GLY A 186 -27.12 13.51 5.08
CA GLY A 186 -25.93 13.69 4.26
C GLY A 186 -24.97 14.88 4.51
N ARG A 187 -25.09 15.69 5.58
CA ARG A 187 -24.25 16.91 5.69
C ARG A 187 -22.75 16.67 5.97
N GLU A 188 -22.40 15.56 6.59
CA GLU A 188 -20.99 15.23 6.92
C GLU A 188 -20.33 14.27 5.92
N LEU A 189 -21.13 13.64 5.04
CA LEU A 189 -20.68 12.58 4.13
C LEU A 189 -19.71 13.03 3.06
N THR A 190 -19.78 14.28 2.59
CA THR A 190 -18.90 14.78 1.53
C THR A 190 -17.42 14.70 1.93
N GLY A 191 -17.11 15.04 3.18
CA GLY A 191 -15.75 14.97 3.71
C GLY A 191 -15.22 13.55 3.72
N GLU A 192 -16.05 12.60 4.07
CA GLU A 192 -15.73 11.18 4.15
C GLU A 192 -15.54 10.55 2.77
N ILE A 193 -16.45 10.81 1.83
CA ILE A 193 -16.31 10.41 0.42
C ILE A 193 -14.96 10.87 -0.15
N PHE A 194 -14.58 12.13 0.09
CA PHE A 194 -13.28 12.64 -0.36
C PHE A 194 -12.10 12.01 0.38
N ALA A 195 -12.23 11.67 1.67
CA ALA A 195 -11.19 11.00 2.42
C ALA A 195 -10.94 9.58 1.88
N LEU A 196 -12.00 8.80 1.69
CA LEU A 196 -11.93 7.46 1.10
C LEU A 196 -11.38 7.50 -0.33
N LYS A 197 -11.83 8.44 -1.15
CA LYS A 197 -11.31 8.63 -2.51
C LYS A 197 -9.80 8.90 -2.53
N ARG A 198 -9.29 9.74 -1.62
CA ARG A 198 -7.84 9.99 -1.49
C ARG A 198 -7.10 8.72 -1.07
N THR A 199 -7.66 7.96 -0.13
CA THR A 199 -7.08 6.70 0.32
C THR A 199 -6.97 5.70 -0.83
N LEU A 200 -8.03 5.49 -1.60
CA LEU A 200 -8.03 4.63 -2.78
C LEU A 200 -7.00 5.06 -3.83
N ILE A 201 -6.89 6.37 -4.09
CA ILE A 201 -5.90 6.90 -5.02
C ILE A 201 -4.47 6.60 -4.52
N ARG A 202 -4.19 6.79 -3.25
CA ARG A 202 -2.87 6.50 -2.66
C ARG A 202 -2.52 5.02 -2.77
N ILE A 203 -3.44 4.12 -2.39
CA ILE A 203 -3.23 2.67 -2.51
C ILE A 203 -2.99 2.29 -3.98
N ARG A 204 -3.80 2.83 -4.90
CA ARG A 204 -3.66 2.55 -6.33
C ARG A 204 -2.31 3.01 -6.90
N GLN A 205 -1.78 4.14 -6.42
CA GLN A 205 -0.48 4.67 -6.86
C GLN A 205 0.67 3.72 -6.55
N VAL A 206 0.54 2.89 -5.52
CA VAL A 206 1.53 1.87 -5.17
C VAL A 206 1.15 0.48 -5.69
N ALA A 207 -0.13 0.10 -5.71
CA ALA A 207 -0.56 -1.21 -6.21
C ALA A 207 -0.37 -1.36 -7.73
N ALA A 208 -0.71 -0.34 -8.52
CA ALA A 208 -0.65 -0.46 -9.97
C ALA A 208 0.77 -0.70 -10.53
N PRO A 209 1.84 -0.03 -10.04
CA PRO A 209 3.21 -0.34 -10.47
C PRO A 209 3.73 -1.70 -10.00
N MET A 210 3.18 -2.29 -8.92
CA MET A 210 3.56 -3.62 -8.45
C MET A 210 3.34 -4.69 -9.52
N ARG A 211 2.35 -4.50 -10.41
CA ARG A 211 2.14 -5.37 -11.57
C ARG A 211 3.39 -5.47 -12.46
N GLU A 212 4.08 -4.35 -12.67
CA GLU A 212 5.31 -4.33 -13.47
C GLU A 212 6.45 -5.02 -12.73
N VAL A 213 6.58 -4.79 -11.41
CA VAL A 213 7.58 -5.42 -10.55
C VAL A 213 7.42 -6.94 -10.60
N VAL A 214 6.24 -7.45 -10.28
CA VAL A 214 5.96 -8.90 -10.29
C VAL A 214 6.11 -9.48 -11.70
N GLY A 215 5.63 -8.78 -12.74
CA GLY A 215 5.77 -9.20 -14.13
C GLY A 215 7.23 -9.28 -14.61
N MET A 216 8.12 -8.42 -14.10
CA MET A 216 9.56 -8.50 -14.41
C MET A 216 10.21 -9.69 -13.69
N LEU A 217 9.91 -9.88 -12.40
CA LEU A 217 10.40 -11.03 -11.63
C LEU A 217 9.92 -12.37 -12.22
N MET A 218 8.65 -12.45 -12.59
CA MET A 218 8.08 -13.63 -13.25
C MET A 218 8.85 -13.97 -14.54
N ARG A 219 9.19 -12.99 -15.37
CA ARG A 219 9.99 -13.22 -16.59
C ARG A 219 11.42 -13.60 -16.27
N HIS A 220 12.02 -12.98 -15.24
CA HIS A 220 13.41 -13.26 -14.86
C HIS A 220 13.57 -14.71 -14.34
N TYR A 221 12.60 -15.18 -13.55
CA TYR A 221 12.64 -16.54 -13.00
C TYR A 221 11.97 -17.60 -13.88
N ALA A 222 11.37 -17.21 -15.03
CA ALA A 222 10.68 -18.14 -15.93
C ALA A 222 11.59 -19.21 -16.54
N ASP A 223 12.87 -18.89 -16.77
CA ASP A 223 13.84 -19.81 -17.34
C ASP A 223 14.44 -20.78 -16.30
N GLY A 224 14.10 -20.61 -15.02
CA GLY A 224 14.57 -21.43 -13.91
C GLY A 224 13.67 -22.63 -13.64
N ASP A 225 13.21 -22.78 -12.40
CA ASP A 225 12.31 -23.85 -11.98
C ASP A 225 10.85 -23.51 -12.30
N HIS A 226 10.11 -24.46 -12.87
CA HIS A 226 8.68 -24.32 -13.18
C HIS A 226 7.85 -23.95 -11.93
N ASN A 227 8.18 -24.46 -10.77
CA ASN A 227 7.49 -24.13 -9.52
C ASN A 227 7.65 -22.64 -9.16
N THR A 228 8.82 -22.08 -9.35
CA THR A 228 9.07 -20.64 -9.11
C THR A 228 8.20 -19.78 -10.02
N TYR A 229 8.05 -20.13 -11.29
CA TYR A 229 7.16 -19.41 -12.21
C TYR A 229 5.71 -19.40 -11.71
N VAL A 230 5.18 -20.54 -11.23
CA VAL A 230 3.81 -20.65 -10.71
C VAL A 230 3.59 -19.73 -9.50
N TYR A 231 4.56 -19.63 -8.58
CA TYR A 231 4.48 -18.71 -7.44
C TYR A 231 4.37 -17.25 -7.88
N TYR A 232 5.19 -16.81 -8.83
CA TYR A 232 5.11 -15.44 -9.33
C TYR A 232 3.87 -15.16 -10.18
N GLN A 233 3.31 -16.17 -10.82
CA GLN A 233 2.01 -16.08 -11.49
C GLN A 233 0.88 -15.82 -10.48
N ASP A 234 0.88 -16.52 -9.35
CA ASP A 234 -0.07 -16.31 -8.26
C ASP A 234 0.03 -14.89 -7.69
N LEU A 235 1.25 -14.39 -7.43
CA LEU A 235 1.46 -12.98 -7.05
C LEU A 235 0.90 -11.99 -8.06
N TYR A 236 1.09 -12.28 -9.35
CA TYR A 236 0.55 -11.41 -10.41
C TYR A 236 -0.97 -11.35 -10.36
N ASP A 237 -1.62 -12.49 -10.13
CA ASP A 237 -3.08 -12.58 -10.00
C ASP A 237 -3.58 -11.85 -8.74
N HIS A 238 -2.84 -11.92 -7.61
CA HIS A 238 -3.12 -11.12 -6.40
C HIS A 238 -3.06 -9.62 -6.68
N VAL A 239 -2.02 -9.15 -7.36
CA VAL A 239 -1.90 -7.72 -7.74
C VAL A 239 -3.06 -7.28 -8.64
N MET A 240 -3.43 -8.11 -9.63
CA MET A 240 -4.56 -7.80 -10.51
C MET A 240 -5.86 -7.71 -9.73
N ARG A 241 -6.11 -8.64 -8.80
CA ARG A 241 -7.30 -8.62 -7.94
C ARG A 241 -7.36 -7.36 -7.07
N ILE A 242 -6.23 -6.92 -6.49
CA ILE A 242 -6.15 -5.67 -5.72
C ILE A 242 -6.53 -4.48 -6.59
N ILE A 243 -5.99 -4.40 -7.82
CA ILE A 243 -6.29 -3.29 -8.76
C ILE A 243 -7.78 -3.28 -9.13
N ASP A 244 -8.37 -4.43 -9.42
CA ASP A 244 -9.77 -4.57 -9.80
C ASP A 244 -10.71 -4.14 -8.64
N LEU A 245 -10.39 -4.51 -7.39
CA LEU A 245 -11.13 -4.05 -6.22
C LEU A 245 -11.04 -2.53 -6.04
N LEU A 246 -9.83 -1.96 -6.18
CA LEU A 246 -9.64 -0.50 -6.09
C LEU A 246 -10.43 0.26 -7.16
N ASP A 247 -10.50 -0.26 -8.39
CA ASP A 247 -11.29 0.36 -9.46
C ASP A 247 -12.79 0.22 -9.18
N THR A 248 -13.24 -0.91 -8.65
CA THR A 248 -14.63 -1.13 -8.21
C THR A 248 -15.02 -0.14 -7.10
N PHE A 249 -14.23 -0.01 -6.06
CA PHE A 249 -14.50 0.92 -4.96
C PHE A 249 -14.51 2.39 -5.42
N ARG A 250 -13.64 2.75 -6.33
CA ARG A 250 -13.67 4.09 -6.94
C ARG A 250 -14.97 4.36 -7.67
N ASP A 251 -15.49 3.38 -8.40
CA ASP A 251 -16.73 3.51 -9.16
C ASP A 251 -17.94 3.56 -8.23
N ILE A 252 -17.96 2.78 -7.14
CA ILE A 252 -18.96 2.87 -6.06
C ILE A 252 -18.96 4.27 -5.45
N LEU A 253 -17.81 4.81 -5.05
CA LEU A 253 -17.71 6.17 -4.50
C LEU A 253 -18.19 7.25 -5.48
N SER A 254 -17.95 7.06 -6.77
CA SER A 254 -18.43 8.00 -7.78
C SER A 254 -19.96 7.96 -7.88
N GLY A 255 -20.54 6.76 -7.85
CA GLY A 255 -22.00 6.58 -7.80
C GLY A 255 -22.63 7.15 -6.53
N ALA A 256 -22.02 6.92 -5.38
CA ALA A 256 -22.47 7.48 -4.09
C ALA A 256 -22.48 9.03 -4.14
N MET A 257 -21.48 9.65 -4.74
CA MET A 257 -21.44 11.12 -4.91
C MET A 257 -22.56 11.63 -5.82
N ASP A 258 -22.88 10.92 -6.90
CA ASP A 258 -23.99 11.28 -7.79
C ASP A 258 -25.33 11.17 -7.07
N VAL A 259 -25.55 10.14 -6.28
CA VAL A 259 -26.76 9.97 -5.43
C VAL A 259 -26.85 11.11 -4.42
N TYR A 260 -25.76 11.45 -3.74
CA TYR A 260 -25.69 12.56 -2.80
C TYR A 260 -26.15 13.88 -3.44
N LEU A 261 -25.61 14.21 -4.61
CA LEU A 261 -25.96 15.43 -5.36
C LEU A 261 -27.44 15.44 -5.78
N ALA A 262 -27.99 14.29 -6.18
CA ALA A 262 -29.40 14.15 -6.52
C ALA A 262 -30.32 14.37 -5.31
N VAL A 263 -29.97 13.81 -4.15
CA VAL A 263 -30.71 14.00 -2.89
C VAL A 263 -30.71 15.46 -2.46
N GLU A 264 -29.55 16.13 -2.47
CA GLU A 264 -29.43 17.54 -2.13
C GLU A 264 -30.19 18.45 -3.13
N SER A 265 -30.16 18.15 -4.41
CA SER A 265 -30.97 18.85 -5.42
C SER A 265 -32.45 18.71 -5.17
N ASN A 266 -32.93 17.50 -4.87
CA ASN A 266 -34.34 17.27 -4.55
C ASN A 266 -34.76 18.01 -3.26
N ARG A 267 -33.92 18.05 -2.25
CA ARG A 267 -34.16 18.82 -1.01
C ARG A 267 -34.25 20.31 -1.28
N MET A 268 -33.32 20.84 -2.11
CA MET A 268 -33.36 22.26 -2.51
C MET A 268 -34.64 22.58 -3.27
N ASN A 269 -35.07 21.72 -4.21
CA ASN A 269 -36.32 21.89 -4.96
C ASN A 269 -37.53 21.87 -4.02
N ALA A 270 -37.57 21.04 -2.99
CA ALA A 270 -38.63 21.01 -1.98
C ALA A 270 -38.69 22.32 -1.17
N VAL A 271 -37.55 22.86 -0.76
CA VAL A 271 -37.46 24.17 -0.09
C VAL A 271 -37.90 25.29 -1.00
N MET A 272 -37.47 25.31 -2.27
CA MET A 272 -37.92 26.31 -3.26
C MET A 272 -39.41 26.25 -3.52
N LYS A 273 -39.99 25.04 -3.63
CA LYS A 273 -41.44 24.86 -3.80
C LYS A 273 -42.20 25.42 -2.60
N THR A 274 -41.73 25.19 -1.41
CA THR A 274 -42.34 25.71 -0.17
C THR A 274 -42.26 27.24 -0.12
N LEU A 275 -41.07 27.81 -0.41
CA LEU A 275 -40.85 29.26 -0.45
C LEU A 275 -41.75 29.93 -1.48
N THR A 276 -41.85 29.36 -2.70
CA THR A 276 -42.70 29.88 -3.77
C THR A 276 -44.20 29.82 -3.35
N SER A 277 -44.63 28.76 -2.71
CA SER A 277 -46.00 28.63 -2.21
C SER A 277 -46.34 29.72 -1.19
N PHE A 278 -45.45 29.98 -0.22
CA PHE A 278 -45.62 31.06 0.76
C PHE A 278 -45.61 32.45 0.05
N SER A 279 -44.74 32.66 -0.91
CA SER A 279 -44.66 33.92 -1.65
C SER A 279 -45.95 34.22 -2.38
N ILE A 280 -46.60 33.21 -2.99
CA ILE A 280 -47.89 33.37 -3.69
C ILE A 280 -49.00 33.67 -2.69
N ILE A 281 -49.03 32.99 -1.52
CA ILE A 281 -50.04 33.24 -0.48
C ILE A 281 -49.95 34.68 0.03
N PHE A 282 -48.79 35.26 0.20
CA PHE A 282 -48.62 36.66 0.66
C PHE A 282 -48.80 37.68 -0.45
N LEU A 283 -48.52 37.34 -1.70
CA LEU A 283 -48.61 38.27 -2.85
C LEU A 283 -50.04 38.81 -3.02
N VAL A 284 -51.06 37.95 -2.95
CA VAL A 284 -52.44 38.35 -3.16
C VAL A 284 -52.96 39.32 -2.08
N PRO A 285 -52.84 39.07 -0.77
CA PRO A 285 -53.23 40.04 0.27
C PRO A 285 -52.42 41.34 0.17
N THR A 286 -51.14 41.28 -0.15
CA THR A 286 -50.27 42.47 -0.28
C THR A 286 -50.76 43.35 -1.45
N LEU A 287 -51.12 42.76 -2.59
CA LEU A 287 -51.67 43.46 -3.71
C LEU A 287 -53.00 44.17 -3.34
N ILE A 288 -53.90 43.44 -2.68
CA ILE A 288 -55.18 43.97 -2.21
C ILE A 288 -54.92 45.14 -1.22
N ALA A 289 -54.11 44.95 -0.22
CA ALA A 289 -53.77 45.99 0.76
C ALA A 289 -53.10 47.21 0.10
N GLY A 290 -52.25 47.00 -0.93
CA GLY A 290 -51.63 48.06 -1.69
C GLY A 290 -52.65 48.90 -2.48
N ILE A 291 -53.64 48.25 -3.11
CA ILE A 291 -54.74 48.96 -3.86
C ILE A 291 -55.61 49.74 -2.87
N TYR A 292 -56.04 49.16 -1.75
CA TYR A 292 -56.84 49.87 -0.77
C TYR A 292 -56.07 50.93 0.02
N GLY A 293 -54.76 50.84 0.11
CA GLY A 293 -53.89 51.85 0.71
C GLY A 293 -53.52 53.03 -0.18
N MET A 294 -53.91 53.02 -1.44
CA MET A 294 -53.71 54.15 -2.35
C MET A 294 -54.72 55.25 -2.04
N ASN A 295 -54.25 56.47 -1.71
CA ASN A 295 -55.07 57.66 -1.61
C ASN A 295 -55.51 58.11 -3.02
N PHE A 296 -56.71 57.78 -3.38
CA PHE A 296 -57.33 58.41 -4.59
C PHE A 296 -57.67 59.86 -4.23
N VAL A 297 -57.02 60.78 -4.85
CA VAL A 297 -57.45 62.23 -4.83
C VAL A 297 -58.44 62.39 -5.86
N ASP A 298 -59.70 62.81 -5.48
CA ASP A 298 -60.75 63.20 -6.36
C ASP A 298 -60.42 64.51 -7.06
#